data_c1fd93eccd7dae1af83c7d278fd8de9f
#
_entry.id   c1fd93eccd7dae1af83c7d278fd8de9f
#
_cell.length_a   1.000
_cell.length_b   1.000
_cell.length_c   1.000
_cell.angle_alpha   90.00
_cell.angle_beta   90.00
_cell.angle_gamma   90.00
#
_symmetry.space_group_name_H-M   'P 1'
#
loop_
_entity.id
_entity.type
_entity.pdbx_description
1 polymer ?
#
loop_
_entity_poly.entity_id
_entity_poly.type
_entity_poly.pdbx_seq_one_letter_code
_entity_poly.pdbx_strand_id
1 'polypeptide(L)' 'IGHSMNVEIVKLEIERFIIEALMVNPYIKRLDNFIFENTSTGMTVSFDCTSIYGSNTILVPVREVRV' A
#
# COMPACT_ATOMS: atom_id res chain seq x y z
N ILE A 1 2.95 25.24 8.23
CA ILE A 1 2.75 24.65 8.17
C ILE A 1 2.94 23.75 7.94
N GLY A 2 3.17 23.51 7.72
CA GLY A 2 3.31 22.66 7.27
C GLY A 2 3.23 21.57 7.69
N HIS A 3 3.08 21.36 8.29
CA HIS A 3 3.03 20.30 8.71
C HIS A 3 2.07 19.55 8.41
N SER A 4 1.29 19.87 7.81
CA SER A 4 0.30 19.00 7.60
C SER A 4 0.66 18.11 6.54
N MET A 5 0.80 16.88 6.81
CA MET A 5 0.96 15.96 5.83
C MET A 5 -0.29 15.83 5.08
N ASN A 6 -0.23 15.95 3.83
CA ASN A 6 -1.36 15.71 2.98
C ASN A 6 -1.58 14.21 2.91
N VAL A 7 -2.75 13.78 3.32
CA VAL A 7 -3.05 12.37 3.38
C VAL A 7 -2.93 11.73 2.00
N GLU A 8 -3.28 12.47 0.97
CA GLU A 8 -3.21 11.91 -0.37
C GLU A 8 -1.78 11.67 -0.80
N ILE A 9 -0.87 12.54 -0.38
CA ILE A 9 0.54 12.34 -0.69
C ILE A 9 1.06 11.12 0.03
N VAL A 10 0.65 10.93 1.28
CA VAL A 10 1.06 9.75 2.04
C VAL A 10 0.56 8.49 1.36
N LYS A 11 -0.68 8.50 0.90
CA LYS A 11 -1.23 7.33 0.22
C LYS A 11 -0.46 7.02 -1.05
N LEU A 12 -0.12 8.05 -1.81
CA LEU A 12 0.63 7.84 -3.04
C LEU A 12 2.01 7.26 -2.75
N GLU A 13 2.64 7.72 -1.69
CA GLU A 13 3.95 7.20 -1.35
C GLU A 13 3.89 5.76 -0.89
N ILE A 14 2.87 5.41 -0.14
CA ILE A 14 2.69 4.04 0.30
C ILE A 14 2.43 3.14 -0.91
N GLU A 15 1.55 3.58 -1.78
CA GLU A 15 1.25 2.82 -2.98
C GLU A 15 2.49 2.60 -3.82
N ARG A 16 3.26 3.65 -4.01
CA ARG A 16 4.47 3.57 -4.80
C ARG A 16 5.48 2.63 -4.15
N PHE A 17 5.61 2.72 -2.83
CA PHE A 17 6.53 1.86 -2.12
C PHE A 17 6.14 0.39 -2.29
N ILE A 18 4.85 0.10 -2.19
CA ILE A 18 4.38 -1.27 -2.34
C ILE A 18 4.63 -1.76 -3.76
N ILE A 19 4.34 -0.93 -4.74
CA ILE A 19 4.56 -1.31 -6.12
C ILE A 19 6.02 -1.59 -6.38
N GLU A 20 6.89 -0.70 -5.92
CA GLU A 20 8.32 -0.89 -6.15
C GLU A 20 8.84 -2.12 -5.45
N ALA A 21 8.35 -2.38 -4.24
CA ALA A 21 8.84 -3.51 -3.48
C ALA A 21 8.38 -4.84 -4.07
N LEU A 22 7.14 -4.90 -4.56
CA LEU A 22 6.59 -6.15 -5.03
C LEU A 22 6.88 -6.40 -6.50
N MET A 23 6.97 -5.36 -7.30
CA MET A 23 7.16 -5.56 -8.73
C MET A 23 8.57 -6.00 -9.09
N VAL A 24 9.47 -6.01 -8.13
CA VAL A 24 10.79 -6.62 -8.38
C VAL A 24 10.67 -8.12 -8.46
N ASN A 25 9.57 -8.68 -7.96
CA ASN A 25 9.35 -10.11 -8.04
C ASN A 25 8.84 -10.47 -9.44
N PRO A 26 9.53 -11.34 -10.16
CA PRO A 26 9.12 -11.64 -11.54
C PRO A 26 7.80 -12.38 -11.64
N TYR A 27 7.30 -12.93 -10.52
CA TYR A 27 6.03 -13.62 -10.55
C TYR A 27 4.85 -12.68 -10.47
N ILE A 28 5.07 -11.43 -10.07
CA ILE A 28 3.99 -10.47 -9.90
C ILE A 28 3.80 -9.71 -11.19
N LYS A 29 2.58 -9.77 -11.73
CA LYS A 29 2.30 -9.13 -12.98
C LYS A 29 1.68 -7.77 -12.81
N ARG A 30 0.90 -7.59 -11.74
CA ARG A 30 0.09 -6.40 -11.65
C ARG A 30 -0.40 -6.18 -10.24
N LEU A 31 -0.50 -4.93 -9.85
CA LEU A 31 -1.06 -4.53 -8.57
C LEU A 31 -2.07 -3.43 -8.85
N ASP A 32 -3.30 -3.57 -8.35
CA ASP A 32 -4.29 -2.52 -8.53
C ASP A 32 -5.33 -2.60 -7.42
N ASN A 33 -6.35 -1.75 -7.54
CA ASN A 33 -7.44 -1.68 -6.56
C ASN A 33 -6.93 -1.40 -5.16
N PHE A 34 -6.06 -0.40 -5.04
CA PHE A 34 -5.55 -0.02 -3.74
C PHE A 34 -6.64 0.66 -2.93
N ILE A 35 -6.89 0.16 -1.74
CA ILE A 35 -7.88 0.71 -0.83
C ILE A 35 -7.19 1.03 0.48
N PHE A 36 -7.39 2.25 0.96
CA PHE A 36 -6.76 2.71 2.19
C PHE A 36 -7.83 2.93 3.22
N GLU A 37 -7.67 2.30 4.38
CA GLU A 37 -8.61 2.45 5.48
C GLU A 37 -7.88 2.90 6.71
N ASN A 38 -8.40 3.94 7.36
CA ASN A 38 -7.84 4.39 8.62
C ASN A 38 -8.33 3.51 9.75
N THR A 39 -7.43 3.20 10.65
CA THR A 39 -7.77 2.44 11.84
C THR A 39 -7.32 3.21 13.07
N SER A 40 -7.64 2.70 14.23
CA SER A 40 -7.27 3.38 15.47
C SER A 40 -5.76 3.37 15.70
N THR A 41 -5.06 2.43 15.09
CA THR A 41 -3.62 2.34 15.30
C THR A 41 -2.82 2.71 14.07
N GLY A 42 -3.49 3.14 13.01
CA GLY A 42 -2.76 3.50 11.80
C GLY A 42 -3.66 3.36 10.60
N MET A 43 -3.17 2.68 9.61
CA MET A 43 -3.88 2.56 8.35
C MET A 43 -3.70 1.16 7.82
N THR A 44 -4.72 0.65 7.17
CA THR A 44 -4.62 -0.64 6.48
C THR A 44 -4.75 -0.39 4.99
N VAL A 45 -3.84 -0.96 4.25
CA VAL A 45 -3.85 -0.86 2.79
C VAL A 45 -4.17 -2.24 2.24
N SER A 46 -5.17 -2.31 1.39
CA SER A 46 -5.45 -3.55 0.70
C SER A 46 -5.35 -3.31 -0.80
N PHE A 47 -4.96 -4.32 -1.51
CA PHE A 47 -4.82 -4.22 -2.95
C PHE A 47 -4.88 -5.60 -3.57
N ASP A 48 -5.21 -5.62 -4.85
CA ASP A 48 -5.25 -6.87 -5.60
C ASP A 48 -3.91 -7.11 -6.24
N CYS A 49 -3.37 -8.28 -6.01
CA CYS A 49 -2.10 -8.68 -6.56
C CYS A 49 -2.33 -9.80 -7.56
N THR A 50 -1.95 -9.57 -8.80
CA THR A 50 -2.05 -10.58 -9.85
C THR A 50 -0.67 -11.12 -10.14
N SER A 51 -0.53 -12.42 -10.04
CA SER A 51 0.73 -13.09 -10.31
C SER A 51 0.51 -14.15 -11.37
N ILE A 52 1.57 -14.85 -11.71
CA ILE A 52 1.46 -15.94 -12.68
C ILE A 52 0.65 -17.09 -12.10
N TYR A 53 0.44 -17.09 -10.78
CA TYR A 53 -0.32 -18.16 -10.13
C TYR A 53 -1.78 -17.78 -9.89
N GLY A 54 -2.16 -16.53 -10.17
CA GLY A 54 -3.53 -16.10 -9.95
C GLY A 54 -3.58 -14.77 -9.27
N SER A 55 -4.77 -14.39 -8.85
CA SER A 55 -5.00 -13.10 -8.21
C SER A 55 -5.37 -13.30 -6.77
N ASN A 56 -4.87 -12.43 -5.91
CA ASN A 56 -5.18 -12.45 -4.50
C ASN A 56 -5.28 -11.05 -3.97
N THR A 57 -6.07 -10.87 -2.93
CA THR A 57 -6.14 -9.59 -2.24
C THR A 57 -5.20 -9.65 -1.04
N ILE A 58 -4.36 -8.64 -0.93
CA ILE A 58 -3.37 -8.59 0.13
C ILE A 58 -3.68 -7.42 1.04
N LEU A 59 -3.58 -7.66 2.33
CA LEU A 59 -3.79 -6.62 3.34
C LEU A 59 -2.47 -6.32 4.03
N VAL A 60 -2.12 -5.05 4.06
CA VAL A 60 -0.88 -4.62 4.68
C VAL A 60 -1.21 -3.60 5.76
N PRO A 61 -1.00 -3.93 7.02
CA PRO A 61 -1.19 -2.94 8.07
C PRO A 61 -0.01 -1.99 8.10
N VAL A 62 -0.31 -0.70 8.07
CA VAL A 62 0.71 0.33 8.14
C VAL A 62 0.58 1.02 9.49
N ARG A 63 1.57 0.81 10.35
CA ARG A 63 1.54 1.43 11.63
C ARG A 63 2.17 2.76 11.57
N GLU A 64 1.59 3.68 12.32
CA GLU A 64 2.20 4.96 12.45
C GLU A 64 3.41 4.84 13.35
N VAL A 65 4.55 5.29 12.87
CA VAL A 65 5.76 5.22 13.66
C VAL A 65 5.91 6.51 14.44
N ARG A 66 5.99 6.40 15.75
CA ARG A 66 6.18 7.56 16.55
C ARG A 66 7.59 7.56 17.03
N VAL A 67 8.19 8.64 16.89
CA VAL A 67 9.57 8.73 17.26
C VAL A 67 9.71 9.52 18.51
#